data_b5fa1eca191758a7473fcb058c04b57a
#
_entry.id   b5fa1eca191758a7473fcb058c04b57a
#
_cell.length_a   1.000
_cell.length_b   1.000
_cell.length_c   1.000
_cell.angle_alpha   90.00
_cell.angle_beta   90.00
_cell.angle_gamma   90.00
#
_symmetry.space_group_name_H-M   'P 1'
#
loop_
_entity.id
_entity.type
_entity.pdbx_description
1 polymer ?
#
loop_
_entity_poly.entity_id
_entity_poly.type
_entity_poly.pdbx_seq_one_letter_code
_entity_poly.pdbx_strand_id
1 'polypeptide(L)'
;MPERYEYPPTEFDPQPRRARATGQRRRYFPLLLGLAAFVAIADHVSKKFITHRLPVGRSHTVIPGILNITHVLNTGAAFSFLADTASPDLVLRGLILFSVAAVLIVGVMLIRSCNCLSLTCIALALILGGAVGNLYDRIVYHYVIDFIGFHIGPYHWPDFNFADSAIVIGACLLMIEIIRPQPEPRS
;
A
#
# COMPACT_ATOMS: atom_id res chain seq x y z
N MET A 1 -44.63 61.18 -9.77
CA MET A 1 -43.27 60.83 -9.51
C MET A 1 -43.30 59.38 -8.95
N PRO A 2 -42.74 58.40 -9.63
CA PRO A 2 -42.69 57.03 -9.08
C PRO A 2 -41.56 56.91 -8.04
N GLU A 3 -41.92 56.35 -6.89
CA GLU A 3 -40.96 56.03 -5.80
C GLU A 3 -39.87 55.08 -6.27
N ARG A 4 -38.63 55.48 -5.99
CA ARG A 4 -37.43 54.57 -6.22
C ARG A 4 -37.41 53.51 -5.12
N TYR A 5 -37.60 52.28 -5.48
CA TYR A 5 -37.28 51.15 -4.62
C TYR A 5 -35.75 51.04 -4.47
N GLU A 6 -35.24 51.38 -3.30
CA GLU A 6 -33.86 51.06 -2.90
C GLU A 6 -33.81 49.60 -2.48
N TYR A 7 -33.04 48.80 -3.23
CA TYR A 7 -32.65 47.44 -2.82
C TYR A 7 -31.70 47.56 -1.63
N PRO A 8 -31.92 46.80 -0.52
CA PRO A 8 -30.94 46.75 0.54
C PRO A 8 -29.67 46.12 0.01
N PRO A 9 -28.47 46.60 0.43
CA PRO A 9 -27.20 45.98 0.02
C PRO A 9 -27.19 44.54 0.52
N THR A 10 -27.04 43.60 -0.41
CA THR A 10 -26.77 42.22 -0.07
C THR A 10 -25.40 42.18 0.59
N GLU A 11 -25.37 42.08 1.89
CA GLU A 11 -24.17 41.85 2.70
C GLU A 11 -23.60 40.47 2.30
N PHE A 12 -22.65 40.50 1.36
CA PHE A 12 -21.93 39.32 0.94
C PHE A 12 -20.92 38.97 2.06
N ASP A 13 -21.36 38.15 3.01
CA ASP A 13 -20.50 37.58 4.04
C ASP A 13 -19.63 36.48 3.40
N PRO A 14 -18.32 36.69 3.16
CA PRO A 14 -17.42 35.66 2.67
C PRO A 14 -17.12 34.70 3.81
N GLN A 15 -18.00 33.75 4.02
CA GLN A 15 -17.82 32.69 5.01
C GLN A 15 -16.48 31.99 4.80
N PRO A 16 -15.67 31.84 5.84
CA PRO A 16 -14.35 31.16 5.75
C PRO A 16 -14.51 29.63 5.71
N ARG A 17 -15.06 29.09 4.62
CA ARG A 17 -15.20 27.63 4.42
C ARG A 17 -13.84 26.90 4.31
N ARG A 18 -12.73 27.62 4.03
CA ARG A 18 -11.41 27.03 3.81
C ARG A 18 -10.65 26.67 5.09
N ALA A 19 -10.90 27.34 6.22
CA ALA A 19 -10.13 27.11 7.45
C ALA A 19 -10.49 25.82 8.19
N ARG A 20 -11.74 25.31 8.08
CA ARG A 20 -12.15 24.06 8.72
C ARG A 20 -11.58 22.81 8.06
N ALA A 21 -11.31 22.84 6.76
CA ALA A 21 -10.79 21.69 6.03
C ALA A 21 -9.33 21.35 6.37
N THR A 22 -8.49 22.36 6.70
CA THR A 22 -7.05 22.15 6.98
C THR A 22 -6.78 21.56 8.35
N GLY A 23 -7.57 21.88 9.38
CA GLY A 23 -7.41 21.33 10.74
C GLY A 23 -7.81 19.85 10.84
N GLN A 24 -8.83 19.44 10.11
CA GLN A 24 -9.31 18.06 10.10
C GLN A 24 -8.37 17.13 9.31
N ARG A 25 -7.71 17.66 8.28
CA ARG A 25 -6.71 16.96 7.46
C ARG A 25 -5.54 16.40 8.27
N ARG A 26 -5.13 17.08 9.34
CA ARG A 26 -3.98 16.71 10.18
C ARG A 26 -4.30 15.64 11.22
N ARG A 27 -5.59 15.42 11.55
CA ARG A 27 -5.97 14.57 12.68
C ARG A 27 -5.73 13.07 12.42
N TYR A 28 -5.99 12.58 11.22
CA TYR A 28 -5.89 11.14 10.88
C TYR A 28 -4.57 10.78 10.19
N PHE A 29 -3.83 11.77 9.70
CA PHE A 29 -2.57 11.52 9.00
C PHE A 29 -1.53 10.77 9.86
N PRO A 30 -1.32 11.10 11.15
CA PRO A 30 -0.42 10.31 12.00
C PRO A 30 -0.88 8.87 12.18
N LEU A 31 -2.19 8.62 12.27
CA LEU A 31 -2.76 7.27 12.38
C LEU A 31 -2.47 6.45 11.11
N LEU A 32 -2.64 7.05 9.94
CA LEU A 32 -2.37 6.39 8.66
C LEU A 32 -0.89 6.10 8.46
N LEU A 33 -0.01 7.02 8.85
CA LEU A 33 1.43 6.77 8.88
C LEU A 33 1.79 5.70 9.91
N GLY A 34 1.13 5.69 11.06
CA GLY A 34 1.27 4.64 12.07
C GLY A 34 0.87 3.27 11.53
N LEU A 35 -0.20 3.18 10.74
CA LEU A 35 -0.62 1.96 10.07
C LEU A 35 0.42 1.51 9.03
N ALA A 36 0.91 2.42 8.18
CA ALA A 36 1.95 2.09 7.22
C ALA A 36 3.25 1.63 7.90
N ALA A 37 3.66 2.31 8.96
CA ALA A 37 4.83 1.92 9.76
C ALA A 37 4.62 0.55 10.42
N PHE A 38 3.44 0.30 10.98
CA PHE A 38 3.10 -1.00 11.56
C PHE A 38 3.22 -2.14 10.54
N VAL A 39 2.70 -1.95 9.33
CA VAL A 39 2.81 -2.94 8.24
C VAL A 39 4.27 -3.21 7.90
N ALA A 40 5.07 -2.16 7.69
CA ALA A 40 6.49 -2.30 7.35
C ALA A 40 7.29 -2.99 8.48
N ILE A 41 7.01 -2.64 9.74
CA ILE A 41 7.67 -3.25 10.90
C ILE A 41 7.24 -4.72 11.06
N ALA A 42 5.95 -5.02 10.94
CA ALA A 42 5.43 -6.38 11.05
C ALA A 42 6.01 -7.28 9.95
N ASP A 43 6.12 -6.77 8.71
CA ASP A 43 6.78 -7.46 7.61
C ASP A 43 8.25 -7.75 7.94
N HIS A 44 9.00 -6.74 8.36
CA HIS A 44 10.41 -6.89 8.70
C HIS A 44 10.64 -7.87 9.87
N VAL A 45 9.83 -7.79 10.92
CA VAL A 45 9.92 -8.69 12.09
C VAL A 45 9.58 -10.12 11.70
N SER A 46 8.51 -10.33 10.90
CA SER A 46 8.14 -11.67 10.42
C SER A 46 9.24 -12.29 9.56
N LYS A 47 9.83 -11.54 8.63
CA LYS A 47 10.95 -11.99 7.81
C LYS A 47 12.18 -12.35 8.64
N LYS A 48 12.55 -11.54 9.63
CA LYS A 48 13.63 -11.86 10.58
C LYS A 48 13.32 -13.13 11.36
N PHE A 49 12.11 -13.29 11.85
CA PHE A 49 11.73 -14.51 12.58
C PHE A 49 11.92 -15.75 11.70
N ILE A 50 11.47 -15.72 10.44
CA ILE A 50 11.63 -16.81 9.50
C ILE A 50 13.10 -17.10 9.23
N THR A 51 13.90 -16.08 8.93
CA THR A 51 15.34 -16.22 8.66
C THR A 51 16.09 -16.90 9.80
N HIS A 52 15.69 -16.64 11.07
CA HIS A 52 16.33 -17.26 12.23
C HIS A 52 15.84 -18.68 12.51
N ARG A 53 14.67 -19.08 12.05
CA ARG A 53 14.06 -20.37 12.39
C ARG A 53 14.09 -21.39 11.27
N LEU A 54 14.14 -20.95 10.03
CA LEU A 54 14.05 -21.82 8.87
C LEU A 54 15.23 -21.55 7.92
N PRO A 55 16.06 -22.55 7.58
CA PRO A 55 17.10 -22.39 6.57
C PRO A 55 16.54 -22.07 5.20
N VAL A 56 17.29 -21.33 4.38
CA VAL A 56 16.90 -20.99 3.00
C VAL A 56 16.59 -22.25 2.20
N GLY A 57 15.51 -22.21 1.42
CA GLY A 57 15.03 -23.32 0.60
C GLY A 57 14.30 -24.42 1.39
N ARG A 58 14.12 -24.26 2.69
CA ARG A 58 13.32 -25.20 3.49
C ARG A 58 11.87 -24.71 3.65
N SER A 59 10.99 -25.69 3.92
CA SER A 59 9.59 -25.43 4.21
C SER A 59 9.15 -26.21 5.45
N HIS A 60 8.17 -25.64 6.15
CA HIS A 60 7.45 -26.28 7.25
C HIS A 60 5.94 -26.27 6.94
N THR A 61 5.34 -27.45 6.90
CA THR A 61 3.91 -27.58 6.60
C THR A 61 3.07 -27.18 7.80
N VAL A 62 2.20 -26.20 7.61
CA VAL A 62 1.23 -25.75 8.61
C VAL A 62 -0.11 -26.44 8.41
N ILE A 63 -0.60 -26.44 7.18
CA ILE A 63 -1.82 -27.15 6.78
C ILE A 63 -1.46 -28.04 5.59
N PRO A 64 -1.54 -29.38 5.76
CA PRO A 64 -1.18 -30.30 4.68
C PRO A 64 -1.94 -30.02 3.39
N GLY A 65 -1.20 -29.89 2.29
CA GLY A 65 -1.75 -29.63 0.96
C GLY A 65 -2.27 -28.21 0.70
N ILE A 66 -2.19 -27.30 1.69
CA ILE A 66 -2.74 -25.92 1.55
C ILE A 66 -1.69 -24.86 1.90
N LEU A 67 -1.11 -24.93 3.10
CA LEU A 67 -0.28 -23.84 3.63
C LEU A 67 1.05 -24.34 4.16
N ASN A 68 2.13 -23.79 3.65
CA ASN A 68 3.48 -23.99 4.15
C ASN A 68 4.08 -22.65 4.59
N ILE A 69 4.93 -22.69 5.60
CA ILE A 69 5.89 -21.63 5.87
C ILE A 69 7.18 -22.01 5.12
N THR A 70 7.62 -21.15 4.24
CA THR A 70 8.77 -21.33 3.36
C THR A 70 9.85 -20.30 3.69
N HIS A 71 11.07 -20.48 3.20
CA HIS A 71 12.11 -19.45 3.22
C HIS A 71 12.70 -19.34 1.83
N VAL A 72 12.18 -18.44 1.05
CA VAL A 72 12.55 -18.20 -0.35
C VAL A 72 13.15 -16.80 -0.48
N LEU A 73 14.28 -16.72 -1.18
CA LEU A 73 14.93 -15.45 -1.52
C LEU A 73 14.48 -15.03 -2.92
N ASN A 74 13.56 -14.07 -2.99
CA ASN A 74 13.00 -13.60 -4.24
C ASN A 74 13.83 -12.45 -4.82
N THR A 75 14.65 -12.76 -5.80
CA THR A 75 15.47 -11.78 -6.55
C THR A 75 14.71 -11.11 -7.69
N GLY A 76 13.38 -11.32 -7.78
CA GLY A 76 12.58 -10.89 -8.92
C GLY A 76 12.55 -11.88 -10.05
N ALA A 77 12.70 -13.18 -9.75
CA ALA A 77 12.75 -14.28 -10.71
C ALA A 77 11.51 -14.36 -11.64
N ALA A 78 10.35 -13.86 -11.20
CA ALA A 78 9.19 -13.70 -12.08
C ALA A 78 9.46 -12.75 -13.27
N PHE A 79 10.40 -11.83 -13.11
CA PHE A 79 10.92 -10.97 -14.18
C PHE A 79 12.11 -11.59 -14.93
N SER A 80 12.60 -12.78 -14.53
CA SER A 80 13.65 -13.53 -15.23
C SER A 80 13.19 -13.96 -16.62
N PHE A 81 11.88 -13.97 -16.90
CA PHE A 81 11.36 -14.13 -18.24
C PHE A 81 11.79 -12.98 -19.19
N LEU A 82 12.10 -11.81 -18.61
CA LEU A 82 12.78 -10.71 -19.30
C LEU A 82 14.31 -10.82 -19.17
N ALA A 83 14.84 -11.72 -18.36
CA ALA A 83 16.22 -11.78 -17.95
C ALA A 83 17.09 -12.74 -18.79
N ASP A 84 16.53 -13.43 -19.78
CA ASP A 84 17.36 -14.08 -20.80
C ASP A 84 18.29 -13.09 -21.54
N THR A 85 18.01 -11.77 -21.40
CA THR A 85 18.78 -10.68 -21.99
C THR A 85 19.29 -9.63 -21.01
N ALA A 86 18.82 -9.61 -19.73
CA ALA A 86 19.18 -8.59 -18.74
C ALA A 86 20.04 -9.18 -17.62
N SER A 87 21.10 -8.47 -17.23
CA SER A 87 21.90 -8.88 -16.06
C SER A 87 21.06 -8.82 -14.77
N PRO A 88 21.27 -9.71 -13.77
CA PRO A 88 20.57 -9.69 -12.49
C PRO A 88 20.60 -8.33 -11.79
N ASP A 89 21.72 -7.60 -11.91
CA ASP A 89 21.89 -6.25 -11.37
C ASP A 89 20.94 -5.23 -12.04
N LEU A 90 20.70 -5.36 -13.34
CA LEU A 90 19.78 -4.48 -14.04
C LEU A 90 18.33 -4.72 -13.62
N VAL A 91 17.95 -5.98 -13.44
CA VAL A 91 16.64 -6.37 -12.91
C VAL A 91 16.44 -5.80 -11.51
N LEU A 92 17.41 -5.99 -10.61
CA LEU A 92 17.34 -5.47 -9.26
C LEU A 92 17.20 -3.95 -9.22
N ARG A 93 18.02 -3.22 -9.99
CA ARG A 93 17.94 -1.75 -10.10
C ARG A 93 16.59 -1.30 -10.62
N GLY A 94 16.04 -1.99 -11.61
CA GLY A 94 14.71 -1.73 -12.15
C GLY A 94 13.62 -1.91 -11.09
N LEU A 95 13.68 -2.99 -10.30
CA LEU A 95 12.76 -3.27 -9.22
C LEU A 95 12.86 -2.24 -8.09
N ILE A 96 14.07 -1.79 -7.74
CA ILE A 96 14.27 -0.72 -6.75
C ILE A 96 13.65 0.58 -7.26
N LEU A 97 13.96 0.99 -8.50
CA LEU A 97 13.42 2.21 -9.09
C LEU A 97 11.90 2.19 -9.15
N PHE A 98 11.31 1.07 -9.59
CA PHE A 98 9.86 0.87 -9.60
C PHE A 98 9.26 0.98 -8.19
N SER A 99 9.89 0.34 -7.18
CA SER A 99 9.42 0.39 -5.80
C SER A 99 9.52 1.80 -5.22
N VAL A 100 10.59 2.54 -5.51
CA VAL A 100 10.73 3.96 -5.11
C VAL A 100 9.63 4.80 -5.74
N ALA A 101 9.39 4.65 -7.03
CA ALA A 101 8.32 5.38 -7.72
C ALA A 101 6.95 5.07 -7.10
N ALA A 102 6.66 3.79 -6.81
CA ALA A 102 5.42 3.37 -6.16
C ALA A 102 5.26 4.02 -4.77
N VAL A 103 6.30 3.98 -3.92
CA VAL A 103 6.30 4.62 -2.59
C VAL A 103 6.02 6.12 -2.70
N LEU A 104 6.67 6.81 -3.64
CA LEU A 104 6.47 8.25 -3.85
C LEU A 104 5.05 8.56 -4.34
N ILE A 105 4.55 7.84 -5.33
CA ILE A 105 3.20 8.03 -5.88
C ILE A 105 2.15 7.79 -4.80
N VAL A 106 2.20 6.65 -4.11
CA VAL A 106 1.24 6.30 -3.06
C VAL A 106 1.35 7.27 -1.88
N GLY A 107 2.57 7.67 -1.50
CA GLY A 107 2.80 8.68 -0.47
C GLY A 107 2.15 10.04 -0.83
N VAL A 108 2.35 10.51 -2.07
CA VAL A 108 1.70 11.74 -2.56
C VAL A 108 0.18 11.59 -2.60
N MET A 109 -0.35 10.45 -3.04
CA MET A 109 -1.79 10.17 -3.03
C MET A 109 -2.34 10.20 -1.61
N LEU A 110 -1.65 9.56 -0.64
CA LEU A 110 -2.03 9.58 0.77
C LEU A 110 -2.10 11.01 1.32
N ILE A 111 -1.10 11.83 1.04
CA ILE A 111 -1.04 13.24 1.47
C ILE A 111 -2.17 14.07 0.84
N ARG A 112 -2.47 13.85 -0.44
CA ARG A 112 -3.45 14.65 -1.19
C ARG A 112 -4.90 14.23 -0.96
N SER A 113 -5.15 12.93 -0.82
CA SER A 113 -6.52 12.37 -0.76
C SER A 113 -7.09 12.24 0.65
N CYS A 114 -6.24 12.18 1.69
CA CYS A 114 -6.69 11.86 3.04
C CYS A 114 -7.06 13.10 3.85
N ASN A 115 -8.20 13.68 3.52
CA ASN A 115 -8.84 14.76 4.29
C ASN A 115 -9.74 14.25 5.42
N CYS A 116 -10.22 13.01 5.31
CA CYS A 116 -11.02 12.27 6.29
C CYS A 116 -10.55 10.83 6.34
N LEU A 117 -10.89 10.11 7.40
CA LEU A 117 -10.65 8.67 7.47
C LEU A 117 -11.63 7.96 6.52
N SER A 118 -11.10 7.47 5.41
CA SER A 118 -11.87 6.75 4.38
C SER A 118 -11.22 5.40 4.09
N LEU A 119 -11.96 4.52 3.42
CA LEU A 119 -11.45 3.23 2.98
C LEU A 119 -10.24 3.42 2.05
N THR A 120 -10.29 4.41 1.15
CA THR A 120 -9.17 4.80 0.30
C THR A 120 -7.91 5.14 1.10
N CYS A 121 -8.03 5.88 2.21
CA CYS A 121 -6.87 6.26 3.01
C CYS A 121 -6.25 5.07 3.74
N ILE A 122 -7.07 4.16 4.25
CA ILE A 122 -6.61 2.90 4.85
C ILE A 122 -5.91 2.05 3.81
N ALA A 123 -6.51 1.91 2.64
CA ALA A 123 -5.94 1.17 1.51
C ALA A 123 -4.56 1.72 1.10
N LEU A 124 -4.45 3.04 0.92
CA LEU A 124 -3.19 3.69 0.57
C LEU A 124 -2.12 3.51 1.67
N ALA A 125 -2.51 3.53 2.95
CA ALA A 125 -1.59 3.29 4.05
C ALA A 125 -1.06 1.85 4.07
N LEU A 126 -1.92 0.85 3.79
CA LEU A 126 -1.53 -0.56 3.66
C LEU A 126 -0.55 -0.76 2.50
N ILE A 127 -0.88 -0.20 1.32
CA ILE A 127 -0.01 -0.28 0.13
C ILE A 127 1.33 0.39 0.41
N LEU A 128 1.32 1.58 1.03
CA LEU A 128 2.55 2.30 1.36
C LEU A 128 3.45 1.49 2.29
N GLY A 129 2.88 0.93 3.37
CA GLY A 129 3.62 0.11 4.33
C GLY A 129 4.24 -1.13 3.70
N GLY A 130 3.48 -1.87 2.89
CA GLY A 130 3.98 -3.03 2.15
C GLY A 130 5.04 -2.66 1.11
N ALA A 131 4.83 -1.57 0.35
CA ALA A 131 5.80 -1.11 -0.62
C ALA A 131 7.13 -0.70 0.04
N VAL A 132 7.08 -0.04 1.21
CA VAL A 132 8.27 0.33 1.99
C VAL A 132 8.97 -0.93 2.53
N GLY A 133 8.24 -1.94 3.03
CA GLY A 133 8.84 -3.19 3.51
C GLY A 133 9.62 -3.91 2.42
N ASN A 134 9.02 -4.12 1.25
CA ASN A 134 9.68 -4.77 0.13
C ASN A 134 10.80 -3.92 -0.51
N LEU A 135 10.70 -2.59 -0.46
CA LEU A 135 11.77 -1.70 -0.91
C LEU A 135 12.98 -1.78 0.02
N TYR A 136 12.75 -1.81 1.33
CA TYR A 136 13.82 -1.98 2.32
C TYR A 136 14.63 -3.25 2.05
N ASP A 137 13.96 -4.38 1.84
CA ASP A 137 14.63 -5.65 1.55
C ASP A 137 15.51 -5.54 0.30
N ARG A 138 14.98 -4.97 -0.78
CA ARG A 138 15.73 -4.82 -2.05
C ARG A 138 16.95 -3.93 -1.92
N ILE A 139 16.88 -2.87 -1.11
CA ILE A 139 18.03 -1.97 -0.90
C ILE A 139 19.09 -2.61 0.00
N VAL A 140 18.66 -3.30 1.06
CA VAL A 140 19.58 -3.80 2.10
C VAL A 140 20.11 -5.19 1.77
N TYR A 141 19.25 -6.08 1.28
CA TYR A 141 19.59 -7.49 1.06
C TYR A 141 19.72 -7.84 -0.42
N HIS A 142 19.27 -7.01 -1.34
CA HIS A 142 19.22 -7.23 -2.80
C HIS A 142 18.24 -8.35 -3.23
N TYR A 143 17.39 -8.80 -2.33
CA TYR A 143 16.29 -9.75 -2.56
C TYR A 143 15.15 -9.44 -1.60
N VAL A 144 13.99 -10.03 -1.83
CA VAL A 144 12.87 -10.02 -0.88
C VAL A 144 12.75 -11.41 -0.26
N ILE A 145 12.45 -11.47 1.06
CA ILE A 145 12.22 -12.73 1.76
C ILE A 145 10.73 -13.06 1.67
N ASP A 146 10.41 -14.17 1.00
CA ASP A 146 9.06 -14.71 0.90
C ASP A 146 8.96 -15.96 1.78
N PHE A 147 7.82 -16.06 2.51
CA PHE A 147 7.70 -17.10 3.53
C PHE A 147 6.30 -17.74 3.63
N ILE A 148 5.34 -17.31 2.83
CA ILE A 148 3.98 -17.88 2.79
C ILE A 148 3.85 -18.63 1.47
N GLY A 149 3.87 -19.95 1.53
CA GLY A 149 3.63 -20.84 0.41
C GLY A 149 2.22 -21.39 0.43
N PHE A 150 1.43 -21.08 -0.59
CA PHE A 150 0.03 -21.51 -0.68
C PHE A 150 -0.18 -22.46 -1.85
N HIS A 151 -0.94 -23.55 -1.59
CA HIS A 151 -1.25 -24.57 -2.58
C HIS A 151 -2.77 -24.68 -2.77
N ILE A 152 -3.20 -24.84 -4.00
CA ILE A 152 -4.60 -25.13 -4.36
C ILE A 152 -4.59 -26.38 -5.22
N GLY A 153 -4.79 -27.54 -4.59
CA GLY A 153 -4.61 -28.82 -5.27
C GLY A 153 -3.18 -28.99 -5.81
N PRO A 154 -2.97 -29.26 -7.11
CA PRO A 154 -1.63 -29.38 -7.70
C PRO A 154 -0.96 -28.03 -7.99
N TYR A 155 -1.68 -26.92 -7.87
CA TYR A 155 -1.17 -25.60 -8.18
C TYR A 155 -0.47 -24.98 -6.97
N HIS A 156 0.79 -24.59 -7.14
CA HIS A 156 1.56 -23.81 -6.17
C HIS A 156 1.46 -22.33 -6.52
N TRP A 157 0.85 -21.54 -5.62
CA TRP A 157 0.85 -20.09 -5.72
C TRP A 157 2.27 -19.58 -5.43
N PRO A 158 2.79 -18.60 -6.17
CA PRO A 158 4.08 -18.00 -5.86
C PRO A 158 4.18 -17.61 -4.38
N ASP A 159 5.31 -17.94 -3.76
CA ASP A 159 5.55 -17.56 -2.37
C ASP A 159 5.48 -16.05 -2.21
N PHE A 160 4.96 -15.58 -1.08
CA PHE A 160 4.78 -14.17 -0.78
C PHE A 160 5.02 -13.88 0.72
N ASN A 161 4.92 -12.62 1.12
CA ASN A 161 5.19 -12.16 2.47
C ASN A 161 4.06 -11.28 3.02
N PHE A 162 4.27 -10.73 4.21
CA PHE A 162 3.29 -9.88 4.87
C PHE A 162 3.09 -8.54 4.12
N ALA A 163 4.18 -7.96 3.55
CA ALA A 163 4.10 -6.75 2.75
C ALA A 163 3.23 -6.93 1.49
N ASP A 164 3.41 -8.06 0.77
CA ASP A 164 2.61 -8.38 -0.41
C ASP A 164 1.13 -8.55 -0.04
N SER A 165 0.84 -9.22 1.08
CA SER A 165 -0.52 -9.35 1.61
C SER A 165 -1.15 -7.98 1.87
N ALA A 166 -0.41 -7.06 2.48
CA ALA A 166 -0.90 -5.70 2.75
C ALA A 166 -1.15 -4.91 1.45
N ILE A 167 -0.27 -5.05 0.44
CA ILE A 167 -0.46 -4.42 -0.87
C ILE A 167 -1.72 -4.97 -1.54
N VAL A 168 -1.92 -6.29 -1.56
CA VAL A 168 -3.09 -6.92 -2.19
C VAL A 168 -4.38 -6.53 -1.48
N ILE A 169 -4.40 -6.56 -0.13
CA ILE A 169 -5.57 -6.12 0.66
C ILE A 169 -5.87 -4.65 0.36
N GLY A 170 -4.86 -3.78 0.36
CA GLY A 170 -5.02 -2.38 0.03
C GLY A 170 -5.57 -2.15 -1.38
N ALA A 171 -5.05 -2.89 -2.37
CA ALA A 171 -5.56 -2.83 -3.75
C ALA A 171 -7.02 -3.28 -3.85
N CYS A 172 -7.39 -4.36 -3.17
CA CYS A 172 -8.79 -4.82 -3.10
C CYS A 172 -9.72 -3.77 -2.47
N LEU A 173 -9.27 -3.11 -1.38
CA LEU A 173 -10.04 -2.03 -0.75
C LEU A 173 -10.23 -0.84 -1.68
N LEU A 174 -9.22 -0.46 -2.47
CA LEU A 174 -9.36 0.58 -3.50
C LEU A 174 -10.36 0.18 -4.58
N MET A 175 -10.30 -1.05 -5.05
CA MET A 175 -11.26 -1.57 -6.04
C MET A 175 -12.70 -1.53 -5.51
N ILE A 176 -12.92 -1.94 -4.26
CA ILE A 176 -14.24 -1.87 -3.62
C ILE A 176 -14.74 -0.43 -3.58
N GLU A 177 -13.87 0.53 -3.21
CA GLU A 177 -14.27 1.95 -3.13
C GLU A 177 -14.61 2.54 -4.51
N ILE A 178 -13.91 2.12 -5.58
CA ILE A 178 -14.19 2.56 -6.95
C ILE A 178 -15.53 2.03 -7.45
N ILE A 179 -15.85 0.78 -7.12
CA ILE A 179 -17.10 0.13 -7.57
C ILE A 179 -18.30 0.57 -6.72
N ARG A 180 -18.07 1.11 -5.52
CA ARG A 180 -19.12 1.53 -4.62
C ARG A 180 -19.92 2.71 -5.20
N PRO A 181 -21.27 2.62 -5.27
CA PRO A 181 -22.09 3.74 -5.73
C PRO A 181 -21.83 4.97 -4.88
N GLN A 182 -21.49 6.08 -5.52
CA GLN A 182 -21.37 7.37 -4.85
C GLN A 182 -22.78 7.87 -4.47
N PRO A 183 -23.04 8.36 -3.25
CA PRO A 183 -24.30 8.96 -2.90
C PRO A 183 -24.54 10.17 -3.81
N GLU A 184 -25.74 10.24 -4.41
CA GLU A 184 -26.13 11.38 -5.24
C GLU A 184 -26.02 12.69 -4.44
N PRO A 185 -25.52 13.77 -5.07
CA PRO A 185 -25.51 15.08 -4.42
C PRO A 185 -26.97 15.45 -4.09
N ARG A 186 -27.26 15.64 -2.80
CA ARG A 186 -28.57 16.13 -2.37
C ARG A 186 -28.78 17.48 -3.00
N SER A 187 -29.76 17.54 -3.92
CA SER A 187 -30.30 18.76 -4.56
C SER A 187 -30.89 19.72 -3.53
#